data_05d8eb09faf40a04cdf8f7a4dfc930cb
#
_entry.id   05d8eb09faf40a04cdf8f7a4dfc930cb
#
_cell.length_a   1.000
_cell.length_b   1.000
_cell.length_c   1.000
_cell.angle_alpha   90.00
_cell.angle_beta   90.00
_cell.angle_gamma   90.00
#
_symmetry.space_group_name_H-M   'P 1'
#
loop_
_entity.id
_entity.type
_entity.pdbx_description
1 polymer ?
#
loop_
_entity_poly.entity_id
_entity_poly.type
_entity_poly.pdbx_seq_one_letter_code
_entity_poly.pdbx_strand_id
1 'polypeptide(L)'
;KYTADLCGKNALVAKVLHAPHAHALVKSINTEAALKVEGVEAVFTCFDVPKNYFPTAGHPWSTDIDHQDIADRLLLTDHVRFWGDDVAVVVATDELAAKKALREIEVEYEELPFVLDVQEAMREGAPQLHEGFEHNVLGHSSIRTGNYAEAIKEPGLIKVEGWYDTPTVQHCHIENHNCWAYME
;
A
#
# COMPACT_ATOMS: atom_id res chain seq x y z
N LYS A 1 -4.60 -23.05 15.41
CA LYS A 1 -4.76 -21.75 16.08
C LYS A 1 -4.34 -20.66 15.10
N TYR A 2 -5.15 -19.65 14.97
CA TYR A 2 -4.88 -18.46 14.20
C TYR A 2 -4.28 -17.37 15.08
N THR A 3 -3.73 -16.33 14.48
CA THR A 3 -3.14 -15.20 15.22
C THR A 3 -4.14 -14.57 16.20
N ALA A 4 -5.41 -14.42 15.80
CA ALA A 4 -6.46 -13.92 16.68
C ALA A 4 -6.74 -14.80 17.91
N ASP A 5 -6.45 -16.10 17.85
CA ASP A 5 -6.62 -17.03 19.00
C ASP A 5 -5.53 -16.86 20.07
N LEU A 6 -4.47 -16.13 19.75
CA LEU A 6 -3.32 -15.89 20.64
C LEU A 6 -3.49 -14.61 21.46
N CYS A 7 -4.40 -13.72 21.05
CA CYS A 7 -4.66 -12.46 21.75
C CYS A 7 -5.19 -12.70 23.16
N GLY A 8 -4.70 -11.92 24.12
CA GLY A 8 -5.24 -11.89 25.48
C GLY A 8 -6.69 -11.40 25.50
N LYS A 9 -7.47 -11.80 26.53
CA LYS A 9 -8.88 -11.44 26.65
C LYS A 9 -9.14 -9.92 26.75
N ASN A 10 -8.13 -9.16 27.14
CA ASN A 10 -8.19 -7.70 27.29
C ASN A 10 -7.36 -6.98 26.22
N ALA A 11 -7.04 -7.65 25.11
CA ALA A 11 -6.35 -7.02 24.01
C ALA A 11 -7.24 -5.92 23.38
N LEU A 12 -6.65 -4.76 23.11
CA LEU A 12 -7.30 -3.71 22.33
C LEU A 12 -7.35 -4.10 20.85
N VAL A 13 -8.31 -3.55 20.15
CA VAL A 13 -8.49 -3.72 18.71
C VAL A 13 -8.03 -2.46 17.99
N ALA A 14 -7.10 -2.61 17.06
CA ALA A 14 -6.69 -1.54 16.17
C ALA A 14 -7.36 -1.71 14.79
N LYS A 15 -7.92 -0.62 14.25
CA LYS A 15 -8.51 -0.56 12.90
C LYS A 15 -7.98 0.65 12.16
N VAL A 16 -7.62 0.43 10.90
CA VAL A 16 -7.02 1.44 10.04
C VAL A 16 -8.07 2.19 9.24
N LEU A 17 -7.89 3.49 9.08
CA LEU A 17 -8.63 4.33 8.15
C LEU A 17 -7.87 4.38 6.81
N HIS A 18 -8.53 3.95 5.75
CA HIS A 18 -8.00 3.95 4.40
C HIS A 18 -8.46 5.20 3.63
N ALA A 19 -7.57 5.76 2.83
CA ALA A 19 -7.89 6.88 1.96
C ALA A 19 -8.77 6.46 0.76
N PRO A 20 -9.82 7.22 0.43
CA PRO A 20 -10.72 6.95 -0.69
C PRO A 20 -10.29 7.66 -1.98
N HIS A 21 -8.99 7.90 -2.18
CA HIS A 21 -8.43 8.62 -3.33
C HIS A 21 -7.31 7.82 -3.98
N ALA A 22 -7.17 7.96 -5.30
CA ALA A 22 -6.09 7.33 -6.05
C ALA A 22 -4.76 8.06 -5.86
N HIS A 23 -4.80 9.39 -5.72
CA HIS A 23 -3.63 10.23 -5.46
C HIS A 23 -4.08 11.52 -4.77
N ALA A 24 -3.57 11.79 -3.58
CA ALA A 24 -3.96 12.96 -2.80
C ALA A 24 -2.93 13.30 -1.71
N LEU A 25 -2.97 14.53 -1.23
CA LEU A 25 -2.31 14.95 0.00
C LEU A 25 -3.35 15.05 1.11
N VAL A 26 -3.01 14.54 2.29
CA VAL A 26 -3.79 14.75 3.51
C VAL A 26 -3.44 16.13 4.07
N LYS A 27 -4.39 17.04 4.10
CA LYS A 27 -4.19 18.42 4.60
C LYS A 27 -4.41 18.50 6.10
N SER A 28 -5.48 17.88 6.57
CA SER A 28 -5.83 17.85 7.99
C SER A 28 -6.66 16.62 8.32
N ILE A 29 -6.59 16.18 9.57
CA ILE A 29 -7.42 15.10 10.13
C ILE A 29 -8.01 15.60 11.45
N ASN A 30 -9.35 15.60 11.54
CA ASN A 30 -10.07 15.90 12.78
C ASN A 30 -10.51 14.59 13.44
N THR A 31 -10.01 14.33 14.63
CA THR A 31 -10.28 13.11 15.42
C THR A 31 -11.14 13.36 16.64
N GLU A 32 -11.60 14.58 16.88
CA GLU A 32 -12.32 14.95 18.13
C GLU A 32 -13.60 14.16 18.38
N ALA A 33 -14.39 13.91 17.32
CA ALA A 33 -15.60 13.12 17.41
C ALA A 33 -15.29 11.63 17.63
N ALA A 34 -14.27 11.11 16.94
CA ALA A 34 -13.83 9.73 17.09
C ALA A 34 -13.34 9.41 18.51
N LEU A 35 -12.61 10.33 19.14
CA LEU A 35 -12.13 10.18 20.53
C LEU A 35 -13.26 10.18 21.57
N LYS A 36 -14.46 10.67 21.24
CA LYS A 36 -15.63 10.67 22.12
C LYS A 36 -16.47 9.40 22.02
N VAL A 37 -16.16 8.52 21.10
CA VAL A 37 -16.87 7.23 20.96
C VAL A 37 -16.50 6.34 22.15
N GLU A 38 -17.50 5.82 22.83
CA GLU A 38 -17.31 4.92 23.98
C GLU A 38 -16.49 3.70 23.59
N GLY A 39 -15.45 3.38 24.37
CA GLY A 39 -14.53 2.27 24.13
C GLY A 39 -13.31 2.64 23.28
N VAL A 40 -13.19 3.86 22.78
CA VAL A 40 -11.98 4.33 22.10
C VAL A 40 -10.93 4.73 23.12
N GLU A 41 -9.73 4.16 22.98
CA GLU A 41 -8.58 4.42 23.85
C GLU A 41 -7.59 5.41 23.21
N ALA A 42 -7.42 5.35 21.89
CA ALA A 42 -6.54 6.27 21.17
C ALA A 42 -6.90 6.34 19.67
N VAL A 43 -6.53 7.47 19.05
CA VAL A 43 -6.52 7.66 17.60
C VAL A 43 -5.16 8.22 17.22
N PHE A 44 -4.49 7.61 16.27
CA PHE A 44 -3.24 8.09 15.70
C PHE A 44 -3.42 8.41 14.22
N THR A 45 -2.80 9.46 13.77
CA THR A 45 -2.86 9.93 12.38
C THR A 45 -1.46 9.90 11.73
N CYS A 46 -1.39 10.12 10.44
CA CYS A 46 -0.13 10.27 9.72
C CYS A 46 0.76 11.42 10.24
N PHE A 47 0.19 12.32 11.05
CA PHE A 47 0.93 13.43 11.66
C PHE A 47 1.52 13.09 13.04
N ASP A 48 1.08 11.98 13.67
CA ASP A 48 1.45 11.60 15.04
C ASP A 48 2.49 10.49 15.09
N VAL A 49 2.68 9.75 13.98
CA VAL A 49 3.54 8.57 13.93
C VAL A 49 4.91 8.88 13.31
N PRO A 50 5.96 8.12 13.66
CA PRO A 50 7.27 8.27 13.04
C PRO A 50 7.24 7.99 11.53
N LYS A 51 7.91 8.85 10.74
CA LYS A 51 8.04 8.70 9.29
C LYS A 51 9.24 7.83 8.92
N ASN A 52 9.15 6.54 9.21
CA ASN A 52 10.17 5.56 8.83
C ASN A 52 9.69 4.80 7.58
N TYR A 53 10.43 4.92 6.49
CA TYR A 53 10.14 4.18 5.27
C TYR A 53 10.52 2.70 5.39
N PHE A 54 9.69 1.83 4.84
CA PHE A 54 9.94 0.40 4.76
C PHE A 54 9.43 -0.18 3.44
N PRO A 55 9.99 -1.30 2.96
CA PRO A 55 9.45 -2.01 1.80
C PRO A 55 8.19 -2.80 2.18
N THR A 56 7.24 -2.87 1.27
CA THR A 56 5.94 -3.52 1.53
C THR A 56 6.04 -5.05 1.57
N ALA A 57 6.83 -5.62 0.68
CA ALA A 57 6.97 -7.06 0.52
C ALA A 57 8.32 -7.39 -0.12
N GLY A 58 8.64 -8.67 -0.24
CA GLY A 58 9.68 -9.16 -1.12
C GLY A 58 11.05 -9.33 -0.49
N HIS A 59 12.06 -8.61 -0.93
CA HIS A 59 13.46 -8.95 -0.71
C HIS A 59 14.27 -7.85 0.02
N PRO A 60 13.80 -7.30 1.16
CA PRO A 60 14.56 -6.27 1.89
C PRO A 60 15.90 -6.77 2.42
N TRP A 61 16.05 -8.09 2.51
CA TRP A 61 17.27 -8.77 2.96
C TRP A 61 18.20 -9.19 1.82
N SER A 62 17.84 -8.94 0.56
CA SER A 62 18.71 -9.28 -0.56
C SER A 62 20.01 -8.48 -0.48
N THR A 63 21.13 -9.15 -0.69
CA THR A 63 22.44 -8.49 -0.83
C THR A 63 22.64 -7.90 -2.22
N ASP A 64 21.84 -8.30 -3.19
CA ASP A 64 21.80 -7.73 -4.53
C ASP A 64 20.85 -6.53 -4.55
N ILE A 65 21.40 -5.35 -4.80
CA ILE A 65 20.65 -4.09 -4.79
C ILE A 65 19.54 -4.05 -5.85
N ASP A 66 19.73 -4.70 -6.97
CA ASP A 66 18.76 -4.78 -8.06
C ASP A 66 17.57 -5.71 -7.73
N HIS A 67 17.69 -6.48 -6.63
CA HIS A 67 16.65 -7.36 -6.11
C HIS A 67 16.11 -6.91 -4.74
N GLN A 68 16.47 -5.73 -4.27
CA GLN A 68 15.87 -5.15 -3.09
C GLN A 68 14.58 -4.44 -3.44
N ASP A 69 13.56 -4.61 -2.60
CA ASP A 69 12.35 -3.81 -2.72
C ASP A 69 12.60 -2.38 -2.26
N ILE A 70 11.92 -1.46 -2.92
CA ILE A 70 12.00 -0.04 -2.59
C ILE A 70 11.30 0.22 -1.27
N ALA A 71 11.95 0.95 -0.37
CA ALA A 71 11.35 1.41 0.88
C ALA A 71 10.53 2.68 0.60
N ASP A 72 9.31 2.52 0.13
CA ASP A 72 8.41 3.58 -0.32
C ASP A 72 7.15 3.73 0.54
N ARG A 73 6.98 2.85 1.54
CA ARG A 73 5.82 2.82 2.43
C ARG A 73 6.11 3.44 3.78
N LEU A 74 5.12 4.16 4.30
CA LEU A 74 5.06 4.62 5.68
C LEU A 74 3.97 3.84 6.43
N LEU A 75 4.05 3.80 7.76
CA LEU A 75 3.02 3.19 8.59
C LEU A 75 1.66 3.87 8.38
N LEU A 76 1.64 5.20 8.43
CA LEU A 76 0.52 6.04 8.03
C LEU A 76 1.09 7.15 7.14
N THR A 77 0.42 7.46 6.03
CA THR A 77 0.92 8.42 5.05
C THR A 77 0.08 9.68 4.96
N ASP A 78 0.74 10.82 4.79
CA ASP A 78 0.13 12.09 4.40
C ASP A 78 0.12 12.30 2.87
N HIS A 79 0.75 11.40 2.11
CA HIS A 79 0.76 11.38 0.65
C HIS A 79 0.17 10.07 0.14
N VAL A 80 -1.09 10.09 -0.15
CA VAL A 80 -1.87 8.95 -0.70
C VAL A 80 -1.48 8.70 -2.15
N ARG A 81 -1.06 7.49 -2.48
CA ARG A 81 -0.61 7.09 -3.82
C ARG A 81 -1.46 6.00 -4.46
N PHE A 82 -2.39 5.43 -3.72
CA PHE A 82 -3.36 4.47 -4.24
C PHE A 82 -4.61 4.45 -3.37
N TRP A 83 -5.71 3.95 -3.91
CA TRP A 83 -6.96 3.73 -3.18
C TRP A 83 -6.74 2.71 -2.06
N GLY A 84 -6.98 3.12 -0.83
CA GLY A 84 -6.79 2.25 0.34
C GLY A 84 -5.48 2.47 1.09
N ASP A 85 -4.73 3.53 0.77
CA ASP A 85 -3.54 3.90 1.53
C ASP A 85 -3.89 4.30 2.98
N ASP A 86 -3.01 3.99 3.93
CA ASP A 86 -3.28 4.07 5.36
C ASP A 86 -3.02 5.50 5.89
N VAL A 87 -4.04 6.16 6.46
CA VAL A 87 -3.92 7.58 6.91
C VAL A 87 -4.11 7.79 8.40
N ALA A 88 -4.86 6.91 9.06
CA ALA A 88 -5.07 6.96 10.52
C ALA A 88 -5.36 5.56 11.07
N VAL A 89 -5.26 5.40 12.39
CA VAL A 89 -5.61 4.18 13.10
C VAL A 89 -6.37 4.51 14.38
N VAL A 90 -7.45 3.78 14.63
CA VAL A 90 -8.21 3.82 15.88
C VAL A 90 -7.87 2.60 16.72
N VAL A 91 -7.62 2.81 18.00
CA VAL A 91 -7.44 1.77 19.01
C VAL A 91 -8.61 1.81 19.98
N ALA A 92 -9.31 0.69 20.15
CA ALA A 92 -10.52 0.62 20.98
C ALA A 92 -10.60 -0.71 21.74
N THR A 93 -11.51 -0.77 22.70
CA THR A 93 -11.77 -1.97 23.52
C THR A 93 -12.39 -3.12 22.74
N ASP A 94 -13.08 -2.80 21.63
CA ASP A 94 -13.69 -3.79 20.76
C ASP A 94 -13.79 -3.29 19.31
N GLU A 95 -14.11 -4.22 18.41
CA GLU A 95 -14.17 -3.94 16.96
C GLU A 95 -15.31 -3.00 16.59
N LEU A 96 -16.42 -3.03 17.31
CA LEU A 96 -17.59 -2.18 17.02
C LEU A 96 -17.29 -0.72 17.37
N ALA A 97 -16.66 -0.47 18.53
CA ALA A 97 -16.20 0.84 18.95
C ALA A 97 -15.20 1.42 17.93
N ALA A 98 -14.19 0.60 17.52
CA ALA A 98 -13.21 1.00 16.51
C ALA A 98 -13.87 1.38 15.18
N LYS A 99 -14.81 0.57 14.67
CA LYS A 99 -15.54 0.84 13.43
C LYS A 99 -16.44 2.08 13.48
N LYS A 100 -17.06 2.35 14.64
CA LYS A 100 -17.85 3.58 14.84
C LYS A 100 -16.92 4.79 14.79
N ALA A 101 -15.82 4.75 15.54
CA ALA A 101 -14.89 5.85 15.61
C ALA A 101 -14.24 6.17 14.25
N LEU A 102 -13.91 5.16 13.43
CA LEU A 102 -13.40 5.39 12.07
C LEU A 102 -14.35 6.23 11.20
N ARG A 103 -15.67 6.15 11.41
CA ARG A 103 -16.68 6.93 10.66
C ARG A 103 -16.80 8.36 11.12
N GLU A 104 -16.32 8.65 12.33
CA GLU A 104 -16.31 9.99 12.95
C GLU A 104 -15.00 10.75 12.68
N ILE A 105 -14.02 10.13 12.00
CA ILE A 105 -12.81 10.82 11.57
C ILE A 105 -13.09 11.58 10.29
N GLU A 106 -12.85 12.88 10.32
CA GLU A 106 -12.96 13.76 9.16
C GLU A 106 -11.56 14.03 8.60
N VAL A 107 -11.35 13.76 7.31
CA VAL A 107 -10.07 14.00 6.63
C VAL A 107 -10.29 14.97 5.48
N GLU A 108 -9.49 16.03 5.45
CA GLU A 108 -9.42 16.95 4.34
C GLU A 108 -8.31 16.52 3.37
N TYR A 109 -8.69 16.24 2.13
CA TYR A 109 -7.77 15.84 1.07
C TYR A 109 -7.63 16.93 0.01
N GLU A 110 -6.42 17.08 -0.50
CA GLU A 110 -6.13 17.78 -1.75
C GLU A 110 -5.90 16.73 -2.82
N GLU A 111 -6.85 16.55 -3.73
CA GLU A 111 -6.71 15.60 -4.83
C GLU A 111 -5.62 16.04 -5.80
N LEU A 112 -4.78 15.10 -6.19
CA LEU A 112 -3.70 15.30 -7.15
C LEU A 112 -4.03 14.59 -8.48
N PRO A 113 -3.42 15.03 -9.60
CA PRO A 113 -3.51 14.28 -10.85
C PRO A 113 -3.09 12.82 -10.62
N PHE A 114 -3.87 11.88 -11.16
CA PHE A 114 -3.63 10.45 -10.99
C PHE A 114 -3.64 9.72 -12.33
N VAL A 115 -3.12 8.51 -12.34
CA VAL A 115 -3.12 7.61 -13.48
C VAL A 115 -3.42 6.20 -12.98
N LEU A 116 -4.27 5.46 -13.69
CA LEU A 116 -4.71 4.12 -13.31
C LEU A 116 -4.26 3.03 -14.30
N ASP A 117 -3.83 3.44 -15.49
CA ASP A 117 -3.33 2.52 -16.51
C ASP A 117 -1.79 2.49 -16.52
N VAL A 118 -1.21 1.29 -16.56
CA VAL A 118 0.25 1.10 -16.52
C VAL A 118 0.94 1.72 -17.73
N GLN A 119 0.36 1.60 -18.91
CA GLN A 119 0.97 2.14 -20.14
C GLN A 119 0.88 3.67 -20.15
N GLU A 120 -0.22 4.22 -19.66
CA GLU A 120 -0.37 5.67 -19.50
C GLU A 120 0.57 6.23 -18.42
N ALA A 121 0.79 5.49 -17.33
CA ALA A 121 1.71 5.87 -16.26
C ALA A 121 3.17 6.01 -16.75
N MET A 122 3.57 5.24 -17.75
CA MET A 122 4.90 5.25 -18.33
C MET A 122 5.12 6.32 -19.41
N ARG A 123 4.06 7.04 -19.83
CA ARG A 123 4.17 8.08 -20.86
C ARG A 123 4.90 9.31 -20.34
N GLU A 124 5.56 10.03 -21.24
CA GLU A 124 6.10 11.34 -20.92
C GLU A 124 4.99 12.31 -20.49
N GLY A 125 5.22 13.01 -19.37
CA GLY A 125 4.25 13.95 -18.79
C GLY A 125 3.14 13.30 -17.95
N ALA A 126 3.17 11.98 -17.74
CA ALA A 126 2.25 11.32 -16.80
C ALA A 126 2.45 11.83 -15.36
N PRO A 127 1.38 11.84 -14.52
CA PRO A 127 1.52 12.14 -13.11
C PRO A 127 2.54 11.22 -12.46
N GLN A 128 3.53 11.80 -11.79
CA GLN A 128 4.57 11.04 -11.09
C GLN A 128 4.12 10.72 -9.66
N LEU A 129 4.10 9.41 -9.32
CA LEU A 129 3.63 8.93 -8.02
C LEU A 129 4.75 8.84 -6.98
N HIS A 130 5.98 8.51 -7.40
CA HIS A 130 7.13 8.40 -6.52
C HIS A 130 8.27 9.29 -7.02
N GLU A 131 8.82 10.12 -6.14
CA GLU A 131 9.98 10.95 -6.47
C GLU A 131 11.19 10.08 -6.85
N GLY A 132 11.94 10.52 -7.86
CA GLY A 132 13.15 9.83 -8.31
C GLY A 132 12.93 8.64 -9.24
N PHE A 133 11.67 8.28 -9.54
CA PHE A 133 11.34 7.18 -10.44
C PHE A 133 10.70 7.69 -11.72
N GLU A 134 11.52 8.03 -12.70
CA GLU A 134 11.05 8.52 -14.00
C GLU A 134 10.07 7.55 -14.64
N HIS A 135 9.02 8.07 -15.27
CA HIS A 135 7.96 7.30 -15.93
C HIS A 135 7.26 6.29 -15.01
N ASN A 136 7.28 6.51 -13.68
CA ASN A 136 6.71 5.60 -12.66
C ASN A 136 7.30 4.17 -12.71
N VAL A 137 8.50 3.99 -13.24
CA VAL A 137 9.18 2.69 -13.31
C VAL A 137 10.02 2.50 -12.05
N LEU A 138 9.55 1.66 -11.13
CA LEU A 138 10.21 1.41 -9.85
C LEU A 138 11.36 0.40 -9.96
N GLY A 139 11.33 -0.46 -10.95
CA GLY A 139 12.37 -1.46 -11.16
C GLY A 139 12.30 -2.08 -12.54
N HIS A 140 13.40 -2.63 -12.99
CA HIS A 140 13.51 -3.37 -14.25
C HIS A 140 14.33 -4.62 -14.05
N SER A 141 13.80 -5.75 -14.49
CA SER A 141 14.59 -6.98 -14.58
C SER A 141 14.52 -7.58 -15.97
N SER A 142 15.59 -8.18 -16.43
CA SER A 142 15.62 -8.85 -17.72
C SER A 142 16.40 -10.16 -17.65
N ILE A 143 15.88 -11.18 -18.29
CA ILE A 143 16.58 -12.46 -18.51
C ILE A 143 16.79 -12.62 -20.01
N ARG A 144 18.04 -12.86 -20.41
CA ARG A 144 18.42 -13.08 -21.81
C ARG A 144 19.10 -14.42 -21.97
N THR A 145 18.54 -15.26 -22.85
CA THR A 145 19.13 -16.56 -23.21
C THR A 145 19.20 -16.66 -24.72
N GLY A 146 20.36 -17.02 -25.26
CA GLY A 146 20.60 -17.10 -26.70
C GLY A 146 20.72 -15.73 -27.37
N ASN A 147 20.61 -15.71 -28.70
CA ASN A 147 20.68 -14.50 -29.52
C ASN A 147 19.40 -14.30 -30.32
N TYR A 148 18.37 -13.78 -29.65
CA TYR A 148 17.07 -13.48 -30.26
C TYR A 148 17.18 -12.55 -31.46
N ALA A 149 18.03 -11.52 -31.39
CA ALA A 149 18.16 -10.50 -32.44
C ALA A 149 18.67 -11.07 -33.78
N GLU A 150 19.45 -12.14 -33.74
CA GLU A 150 19.91 -12.85 -34.97
C GLU A 150 18.90 -13.93 -35.37
N ALA A 151 18.40 -14.71 -34.41
CA ALA A 151 17.46 -15.78 -34.71
C ALA A 151 16.19 -15.26 -35.41
N ILE A 152 15.69 -14.10 -35.02
CA ILE A 152 14.45 -13.51 -35.60
C ILE A 152 14.63 -13.07 -37.08
N LYS A 153 15.86 -12.99 -37.60
CA LYS A 153 16.18 -12.65 -39.00
C LYS A 153 16.20 -13.87 -39.92
N GLU A 154 16.16 -15.08 -39.38
CA GLU A 154 16.22 -16.29 -40.18
C GLU A 154 15.06 -16.38 -41.20
N PRO A 155 15.33 -16.73 -42.47
CA PRO A 155 14.27 -16.87 -43.46
C PRO A 155 13.31 -18.02 -43.13
N GLY A 156 12.01 -17.79 -43.33
CA GLY A 156 10.98 -18.81 -43.13
C GLY A 156 10.41 -18.90 -41.71
N LEU A 157 10.85 -18.05 -40.80
CA LEU A 157 10.22 -17.95 -39.47
C LEU A 157 8.81 -17.38 -39.54
N ILE A 158 7.91 -18.01 -38.83
CA ILE A 158 6.56 -17.47 -38.57
C ILE A 158 6.63 -16.72 -37.25
N LYS A 159 6.38 -15.41 -37.31
CA LYS A 159 6.32 -14.56 -36.12
C LYS A 159 4.86 -14.46 -35.63
N VAL A 160 4.67 -14.68 -34.35
CA VAL A 160 3.38 -14.47 -33.67
C VAL A 160 3.62 -13.54 -32.50
N GLU A 161 2.84 -12.47 -32.40
CA GLU A 161 2.86 -11.50 -31.30
C GLU A 161 1.48 -11.50 -30.64
N GLY A 162 1.46 -11.34 -29.34
CA GLY A 162 0.21 -11.25 -28.59
C GLY A 162 0.40 -10.47 -27.28
N TRP A 163 -0.68 -9.82 -26.84
CA TRP A 163 -0.78 -9.19 -25.54
C TRP A 163 -1.58 -10.09 -24.60
N TYR A 164 -1.12 -10.21 -23.38
CA TYR A 164 -1.74 -11.07 -22.38
C TYR A 164 -1.84 -10.30 -21.07
N ASP A 165 -3.06 -10.13 -20.58
CA ASP A 165 -3.35 -9.46 -19.31
C ASP A 165 -3.86 -10.48 -18.30
N THR A 166 -3.37 -10.40 -17.06
CA THR A 166 -3.89 -11.17 -15.95
C THR A 166 -4.49 -10.20 -14.93
N PRO A 167 -5.73 -10.41 -14.49
CA PRO A 167 -6.34 -9.55 -13.48
C PRO A 167 -5.62 -9.70 -12.14
N THR A 168 -5.52 -8.60 -11.41
CA THR A 168 -5.12 -8.64 -10.01
C THR A 168 -6.21 -9.33 -9.21
N VAL A 169 -5.86 -10.40 -8.49
CA VAL A 169 -6.79 -11.15 -7.66
C VAL A 169 -6.31 -11.22 -6.23
N GLN A 170 -7.23 -11.12 -5.29
CA GLN A 170 -6.95 -11.33 -3.87
C GLN A 170 -6.84 -12.84 -3.59
N HIS A 171 -5.87 -13.24 -2.77
CA HIS A 171 -5.63 -14.63 -2.40
C HIS A 171 -6.78 -15.26 -1.58
N CYS A 172 -7.62 -14.44 -0.94
CA CYS A 172 -8.77 -14.85 -0.14
C CYS A 172 -8.41 -15.90 0.93
N HIS A 173 -7.38 -15.60 1.72
CA HIS A 173 -6.98 -16.45 2.84
C HIS A 173 -8.12 -16.63 3.84
N ILE A 174 -8.23 -17.82 4.44
CA ILE A 174 -9.19 -18.09 5.52
C ILE A 174 -8.86 -17.24 6.74
N GLU A 175 -7.59 -17.12 7.09
CA GLU A 175 -7.12 -16.18 8.11
C GLU A 175 -6.90 -14.81 7.47
N ASN A 176 -7.61 -13.80 7.95
CA ASN A 176 -7.40 -12.42 7.54
C ASN A 176 -6.01 -11.91 7.99
N HIS A 177 -5.46 -10.95 7.26
CA HIS A 177 -4.23 -10.27 7.68
C HIS A 177 -4.47 -9.59 9.03
N ASN A 178 -3.74 -10.04 10.04
CA ASN A 178 -3.77 -9.48 11.38
C ASN A 178 -2.42 -9.67 12.07
N CYS A 179 -2.18 -8.89 13.09
CA CYS A 179 -1.06 -9.07 14.00
C CYS A 179 -1.51 -8.72 15.43
N TRP A 180 -0.81 -9.22 16.42
CA TRP A 180 -0.94 -8.77 17.78
C TRP A 180 0.41 -8.51 18.40
N ALA A 181 0.49 -7.56 19.30
CA ALA A 181 1.69 -7.18 20.01
C ALA A 181 1.39 -7.02 21.50
N TYR A 182 2.37 -7.27 22.33
CA TYR A 182 2.31 -7.08 23.78
C TYR A 182 3.67 -6.62 24.30
N MET A 183 3.67 -5.99 25.46
CA MET A 183 4.90 -5.63 26.17
C MET A 183 5.15 -6.67 27.25
N GLU A 184 6.39 -7.15 27.33
CA GLU A 184 6.88 -8.02 28.41
C GLU A 184 7.44 -7.21 29.56
#